data_209689701bb6c1b77c3bc73299f9cc41
#
_entry.id   209689701bb6c1b77c3bc73299f9cc41
#
_cell.length_a   1.000
_cell.length_b   1.000
_cell.length_c   1.000
_cell.angle_alpha   90.00
_cell.angle_beta   90.00
_cell.angle_gamma   90.00
#
_symmetry.space_group_name_H-M   'P 1'
#
loop_
_entity.id
_entity.type
_entity.pdbx_description
1 polymer ?
#
loop_
_entity_poly.entity_id
_entity_poly.type
_entity_poly.pdbx_seq_one_letter_code
_entity_poly.pdbx_strand_id
1 'polypeptide(L)'
;MKVTFISARGETTRMTAHILKTFIRQHRLEQARECIAFLDRFLATNPGFALVNPNIRNRLKRMHAQDARYVAHEYFNSNWYPMHFSDIAQWLQDTELEYVCSARYLYHVNGFHISKEQEDFLDAIDNPLFRESVYDFMLNRQFRWDYWVRNAREMKKKERESILQEQRYLLAAH
;
A
#
# COMPACT_ATOMS: atom_id res chain seq x y z
N MET A 1 5.33 9.47 19.54
CA MET A 1 5.14 9.20 18.10
C MET A 1 4.65 7.76 17.95
N LYS A 2 3.47 7.55 17.41
CA LYS A 2 2.92 6.21 17.19
C LYS A 2 3.00 5.94 15.68
N VAL A 3 3.75 4.94 15.27
CA VAL A 3 3.83 4.50 13.87
C VAL A 3 2.72 3.49 13.66
N THR A 4 1.82 3.76 12.73
CA THR A 4 0.75 2.83 12.37
C THR A 4 1.00 2.33 10.95
N PHE A 5 1.09 1.02 10.79
CA PHE A 5 1.25 0.38 9.49
C PHE A 5 -0.13 0.13 8.90
N ILE A 6 -0.40 0.72 7.75
CA ILE A 6 -1.67 0.54 7.05
C ILE A 6 -1.36 0.16 5.60
N SER A 7 -1.93 -0.98 5.19
CA SER A 7 -1.76 -1.50 3.83
C SER A 7 -2.95 -1.10 2.99
N ALA A 8 -2.76 -0.16 2.05
CA ALA A 8 -3.70 0.06 0.96
C ALA A 8 -3.24 -0.76 -0.25
N ARG A 9 -4.11 -1.62 -0.79
CA ARG A 9 -3.78 -2.47 -1.94
C ARG A 9 -4.69 -2.17 -3.12
N GLY A 10 -4.10 -2.07 -4.30
CA GLY A 10 -4.80 -1.72 -5.53
C GLY A 10 -5.89 -2.72 -5.95
N GLU A 11 -6.76 -2.29 -6.86
CA GLU A 11 -7.95 -3.00 -7.35
C GLU A 11 -7.66 -4.44 -7.81
N THR A 12 -6.58 -4.65 -8.56
CA THR A 12 -6.15 -5.99 -9.02
C THR A 12 -5.91 -6.95 -7.85
N THR A 13 -5.40 -6.43 -6.72
CA THR A 13 -5.17 -7.22 -5.50
C THR A 13 -6.50 -7.58 -4.85
N ARG A 14 -7.43 -6.63 -4.78
CA ARG A 14 -8.77 -6.85 -4.20
C ARG A 14 -9.53 -7.92 -4.97
N MET A 15 -9.55 -7.86 -6.31
CA MET A 15 -10.21 -8.87 -7.14
C MET A 15 -9.55 -10.25 -7.03
N THR A 16 -8.23 -10.32 -7.06
CA THR A 16 -7.51 -11.59 -6.86
C THR A 16 -7.85 -12.21 -5.52
N ALA A 17 -7.81 -11.43 -4.46
CA ALA A 17 -8.19 -11.89 -3.12
C ALA A 17 -9.67 -12.26 -3.03
N HIS A 18 -10.56 -11.55 -3.74
CA HIS A 18 -11.98 -11.89 -3.76
C HIS A 18 -12.22 -13.25 -4.41
N ILE A 19 -11.63 -13.52 -5.57
CA ILE A 19 -11.70 -14.82 -6.25
C ILE A 19 -11.17 -15.91 -5.31
N LEU A 20 -9.99 -15.70 -4.71
CA LEU A 20 -9.39 -16.64 -3.77
C LEU A 20 -10.29 -16.88 -2.54
N LYS A 21 -10.81 -15.82 -1.92
CA LYS A 21 -11.71 -15.92 -0.76
C LYS A 21 -13.01 -16.65 -1.09
N THR A 22 -13.56 -16.42 -2.28
CA THR A 22 -14.78 -17.09 -2.72
C THR A 22 -14.55 -18.60 -2.86
N PHE A 23 -13.41 -18.98 -3.43
CA PHE A 23 -13.02 -20.38 -3.57
C PHE A 23 -12.75 -21.06 -2.21
N ILE A 24 -12.11 -20.34 -1.27
CA ILE A 24 -11.66 -20.86 0.03
C ILE A 24 -12.79 -20.98 1.06
N ARG A 25 -13.86 -20.20 0.96
CA ARG A 25 -15.03 -20.37 1.83
C ARG A 25 -15.55 -21.82 1.86
N GLN A 26 -15.17 -22.61 0.89
CA GLN A 26 -15.54 -24.02 0.77
C GLN A 26 -14.45 -25.00 1.27
N HIS A 27 -13.20 -24.55 1.59
CA HIS A 27 -12.10 -25.48 1.82
C HIS A 27 -11.03 -24.95 2.81
N ARG A 28 -10.36 -25.86 3.58
CA ARG A 28 -9.37 -25.55 4.63
C ARG A 28 -7.92 -25.31 4.15
N LEU A 29 -7.03 -24.92 5.06
CA LEU A 29 -5.63 -24.44 4.89
C LEU A 29 -4.69 -25.32 4.03
N GLU A 30 -4.93 -26.62 3.86
CA GLU A 30 -4.14 -27.50 2.98
C GLU A 30 -4.24 -27.11 1.50
N GLN A 31 -5.11 -26.19 1.16
CA GLN A 31 -5.55 -25.89 -0.21
C GLN A 31 -5.01 -24.58 -0.77
N ALA A 32 -4.08 -23.88 -0.10
CA ALA A 32 -3.45 -22.69 -0.71
C ALA A 32 -2.81 -23.02 -2.06
N ARG A 33 -2.18 -24.18 -2.16
CA ARG A 33 -1.58 -24.68 -3.42
C ARG A 33 -2.63 -25.04 -4.46
N GLU A 34 -3.74 -25.65 -4.04
CA GLU A 34 -4.86 -26.00 -4.93
C GLU A 34 -5.55 -24.74 -5.46
N CYS A 35 -5.70 -23.69 -4.63
CA CYS A 35 -6.23 -22.40 -5.04
C CYS A 35 -5.33 -21.72 -6.07
N ILE A 36 -4.01 -21.77 -5.88
CA ILE A 36 -3.04 -21.24 -6.85
C ILE A 36 -3.14 -22.03 -8.16
N ALA A 37 -3.18 -23.36 -8.10
CA ALA A 37 -3.34 -24.22 -9.27
C ALA A 37 -4.69 -24.00 -9.99
N PHE A 38 -5.76 -23.70 -9.25
CA PHE A 38 -7.02 -23.29 -9.84
C PHE A 38 -6.89 -21.98 -10.61
N LEU A 39 -6.23 -20.97 -10.00
CA LEU A 39 -5.98 -19.68 -10.67
C LEU A 39 -5.14 -19.84 -11.94
N ASP A 40 -4.13 -20.73 -11.95
CA ASP A 40 -3.35 -21.02 -13.14
C ASP A 40 -4.24 -21.54 -14.27
N ARG A 41 -5.08 -22.53 -13.99
CA ARG A 41 -6.02 -23.08 -14.96
C ARG A 41 -7.02 -22.02 -15.44
N PHE A 42 -7.56 -21.22 -14.51
CA PHE A 42 -8.47 -20.12 -14.87
C PHE A 42 -7.80 -19.10 -15.79
N LEU A 43 -6.59 -18.65 -15.45
CA LEU A 43 -5.85 -17.68 -16.26
C LEU A 43 -5.37 -18.26 -17.61
N ALA A 44 -5.19 -19.57 -17.69
CA ALA A 44 -4.87 -20.27 -18.96
C ALA A 44 -6.03 -20.18 -19.98
N THR A 45 -7.27 -19.99 -19.52
CA THR A 45 -8.43 -19.77 -20.41
C THR A 45 -8.48 -18.35 -21.03
N ASN A 46 -7.52 -17.49 -20.72
CA ASN A 46 -7.48 -16.09 -21.14
C ASN A 46 -8.79 -15.31 -20.85
N PRO A 47 -9.26 -15.32 -19.59
CA PRO A 47 -10.49 -14.63 -19.24
C PRO A 47 -10.36 -13.12 -19.46
N GLY A 48 -11.46 -12.44 -19.77
CA GLY A 48 -11.49 -10.98 -19.98
C GLY A 48 -10.86 -10.18 -18.84
N PHE A 49 -11.02 -10.65 -17.60
CA PHE A 49 -10.32 -10.08 -16.43
C PHE A 49 -8.79 -10.05 -16.60
N ALA A 50 -8.17 -11.11 -17.12
CA ALA A 50 -6.72 -11.18 -17.31
C ALA A 50 -6.24 -10.27 -18.46
N LEU A 51 -7.10 -10.00 -19.44
CA LEU A 51 -6.77 -9.11 -20.56
C LEU A 51 -6.65 -7.65 -20.11
N VAL A 52 -7.54 -7.21 -19.21
CA VAL A 52 -7.53 -5.83 -18.68
C VAL A 52 -6.62 -5.67 -17.46
N ASN A 53 -6.15 -6.77 -16.86
CA ASN A 53 -5.25 -6.78 -15.69
C ASN A 53 -3.99 -7.61 -15.97
N PRO A 54 -3.09 -7.21 -16.88
CA PRO A 54 -1.93 -8.01 -17.29
C PRO A 54 -1.00 -8.39 -16.14
N ASN A 55 -0.95 -7.58 -15.09
CA ASN A 55 -0.12 -7.81 -13.91
C ASN A 55 -0.55 -9.02 -13.06
N ILE A 56 -1.75 -9.57 -13.28
CA ILE A 56 -2.24 -10.73 -12.50
C ILE A 56 -1.34 -11.96 -12.67
N ARG A 57 -0.84 -12.19 -13.89
CA ARG A 57 0.06 -13.32 -14.16
C ARG A 57 1.39 -13.20 -13.44
N ASN A 58 1.97 -11.99 -13.38
CA ASN A 58 3.21 -11.73 -12.65
C ASN A 58 2.99 -11.89 -11.13
N ARG A 59 1.80 -11.53 -10.65
CA ARG A 59 1.45 -11.73 -9.25
C ARG A 59 1.36 -13.22 -8.92
N LEU A 60 0.70 -14.01 -9.76
CA LEU A 60 0.58 -15.46 -9.59
C LEU A 60 1.95 -16.14 -9.58
N LYS A 61 2.86 -15.77 -10.49
CA LYS A 61 4.25 -16.24 -10.47
C LYS A 61 4.96 -15.97 -9.14
N ARG A 62 4.75 -14.78 -8.57
CA ARG A 62 5.32 -14.44 -7.25
C ARG A 62 4.71 -15.28 -6.13
N MET A 63 3.41 -15.57 -6.18
CA MET A 63 2.74 -16.44 -5.20
C MET A 63 3.30 -17.87 -5.25
N HIS A 64 3.59 -18.40 -6.42
CA HIS A 64 4.25 -19.70 -6.56
C HIS A 64 5.65 -19.77 -5.93
N ALA A 65 6.39 -18.65 -5.97
CA ALA A 65 7.74 -18.57 -5.41
C ALA A 65 7.75 -18.39 -3.88
N GLN A 66 6.59 -18.13 -3.27
CA GLN A 66 6.47 -17.87 -1.83
C GLN A 66 6.12 -19.15 -1.06
N ASP A 67 6.47 -19.16 0.24
CA ASP A 67 6.04 -20.22 1.15
C ASP A 67 4.51 -20.28 1.24
N ALA A 68 3.95 -21.50 1.24
CA ALA A 68 2.50 -21.70 1.27
C ALA A 68 1.84 -21.11 2.51
N ARG A 69 2.54 -21.10 3.66
CA ARG A 69 2.04 -20.49 4.91
C ARG A 69 1.97 -18.97 4.78
N TYR A 70 2.98 -18.37 4.14
CA TYR A 70 2.95 -16.93 3.85
C TYR A 70 1.79 -16.58 2.93
N VAL A 71 1.60 -17.34 1.85
CA VAL A 71 0.47 -17.13 0.92
C VAL A 71 -0.86 -17.28 1.64
N ALA A 72 -1.00 -18.30 2.49
CA ALA A 72 -2.21 -18.50 3.27
C ALA A 72 -2.49 -17.33 4.22
N HIS A 73 -1.48 -16.87 4.95
CA HIS A 73 -1.62 -15.73 5.87
C HIS A 73 -1.94 -14.43 5.13
N GLU A 74 -1.28 -14.19 4.00
CA GLU A 74 -1.37 -12.94 3.26
C GLU A 74 -2.68 -12.80 2.47
N TYR A 75 -3.18 -13.90 1.88
CA TYR A 75 -4.34 -13.83 0.99
C TYR A 75 -5.60 -14.45 1.56
N PHE A 76 -5.49 -15.33 2.56
CA PHE A 76 -6.60 -16.12 3.09
C PHE A 76 -7.05 -15.70 4.48
N ASN A 77 -6.47 -14.64 4.99
CA ASN A 77 -6.92 -14.03 6.23
C ASN A 77 -8.37 -13.54 6.08
N SER A 78 -9.26 -14.00 6.96
CA SER A 78 -10.68 -13.58 6.98
C SER A 78 -10.83 -12.06 7.21
N ASN A 79 -9.88 -11.47 7.95
CA ASN A 79 -9.85 -10.05 8.29
C ASN A 79 -8.96 -9.23 7.36
N TRP A 80 -8.80 -9.68 6.12
CA TRP A 80 -8.03 -8.96 5.12
C TRP A 80 -8.91 -7.94 4.39
N TYR A 81 -8.73 -6.67 4.75
CA TYR A 81 -9.46 -5.53 4.19
C TYR A 81 -8.47 -4.52 3.59
N PRO A 82 -8.16 -4.61 2.28
CA PRO A 82 -7.42 -3.55 1.62
C PRO A 82 -8.24 -2.27 1.62
N MET A 83 -7.62 -1.17 2.03
CA MET A 83 -8.26 0.13 2.16
C MET A 83 -7.48 1.18 1.36
N HIS A 84 -8.19 2.18 0.85
CA HIS A 84 -7.56 3.39 0.34
C HIS A 84 -7.09 4.28 1.49
N PHE A 85 -6.13 5.16 1.19
CA PHE A 85 -5.65 6.12 2.18
C PHE A 85 -6.77 7.01 2.73
N SER A 86 -7.70 7.43 1.87
CA SER A 86 -8.88 8.21 2.27
C SER A 86 -9.76 7.52 3.30
N ASP A 87 -9.96 6.20 3.16
CA ASP A 87 -10.79 5.42 4.08
C ASP A 87 -10.14 5.38 5.47
N ILE A 88 -8.82 5.24 5.49
CA ILE A 88 -8.03 5.23 6.73
C ILE A 88 -8.03 6.61 7.37
N ALA A 89 -7.83 7.66 6.59
CA ALA A 89 -7.88 9.03 7.06
C ALA A 89 -9.25 9.33 7.69
N GLN A 90 -10.33 8.89 7.06
CA GLN A 90 -11.68 9.04 7.60
C GLN A 90 -11.87 8.28 8.92
N TRP A 91 -11.41 7.04 9.01
CA TRP A 91 -11.51 6.23 10.25
C TRP A 91 -10.70 6.80 11.41
N LEU A 92 -9.60 7.50 11.12
CA LEU A 92 -8.75 8.09 12.14
C LEU A 92 -9.21 9.49 12.57
N GLN A 93 -10.18 10.12 11.90
CA GLN A 93 -10.69 11.43 12.25
C GLN A 93 -11.18 11.52 13.71
N ASP A 94 -11.84 10.47 14.21
CA ASP A 94 -12.37 10.44 15.57
C ASP A 94 -11.31 10.09 16.63
N THR A 95 -10.07 9.87 16.25
CA THR A 95 -8.99 9.38 17.14
C THR A 95 -7.98 10.44 17.53
N GLU A 96 -8.16 11.70 17.17
CA GLU A 96 -7.18 12.79 17.34
C GLU A 96 -5.84 12.51 16.65
N LEU A 97 -5.79 11.58 15.71
CA LEU A 97 -4.60 11.28 14.93
C LEU A 97 -4.65 12.03 13.60
N GLU A 98 -3.60 12.79 13.35
CA GLU A 98 -3.41 13.54 12.11
C GLU A 98 -2.34 12.88 11.24
N TYR A 99 -2.59 12.83 9.94
CA TYR A 99 -1.60 12.38 8.98
C TYR A 99 -0.45 13.40 8.89
N VAL A 100 0.78 12.91 8.98
CA VAL A 100 1.96 13.76 8.85
C VAL A 100 2.65 13.51 7.52
N CYS A 101 3.06 12.28 7.26
CA CYS A 101 3.76 11.94 6.03
C CYS A 101 3.91 10.42 5.86
N SER A 102 4.35 10.00 4.68
CA SER A 102 4.80 8.62 4.47
C SER A 102 6.05 8.33 5.31
N ALA A 103 6.14 7.11 5.87
CA ALA A 103 7.35 6.64 6.54
C ALA A 103 8.46 6.22 5.57
N ARG A 104 8.18 6.21 4.27
CA ARG A 104 9.19 5.96 3.23
C ARG A 104 9.84 7.26 2.83
N TYR A 105 11.07 7.46 3.25
CA TYR A 105 11.84 8.69 3.04
C TYR A 105 11.90 9.12 1.56
N LEU A 106 12.11 8.19 0.64
CA LEU A 106 12.23 8.50 -0.79
C LEU A 106 10.97 9.13 -1.41
N TYR A 107 9.81 8.97 -0.79
CA TYR A 107 8.58 9.62 -1.26
C TYR A 107 8.53 11.14 -0.95
N HIS A 108 9.48 11.63 -0.17
CA HIS A 108 9.63 13.08 0.13
C HIS A 108 10.64 13.76 -0.80
N VAL A 109 11.29 13.01 -1.69
CA VAL A 109 12.29 13.54 -2.62
C VAL A 109 11.59 13.86 -3.94
N ASN A 110 11.46 15.16 -4.23
CA ASN A 110 10.85 15.66 -5.45
C ASN A 110 11.59 15.13 -6.70
N GLY A 111 10.84 14.82 -7.73
CA GLY A 111 11.37 14.33 -9.01
C GLY A 111 11.91 12.88 -8.97
N PHE A 112 11.84 12.18 -7.83
CA PHE A 112 12.34 10.81 -7.74
C PHE A 112 11.34 9.77 -8.25
N HIS A 113 10.05 9.98 -7.99
CA HIS A 113 9.01 9.01 -8.32
C HIS A 113 8.00 9.49 -9.36
N ILE A 114 7.87 10.79 -9.54
CA ILE A 114 6.91 11.44 -10.42
C ILE A 114 7.60 12.49 -11.28
N SER A 115 6.99 12.78 -12.45
CA SER A 115 7.47 13.86 -13.31
C SER A 115 7.13 15.23 -12.75
N LYS A 116 7.79 16.28 -13.27
CA LYS A 116 7.48 17.66 -12.90
C LYS A 116 6.03 18.03 -13.18
N GLU A 117 5.48 17.57 -14.28
CA GLU A 117 4.07 17.79 -14.63
C GLU A 117 3.11 17.14 -13.59
N GLN A 118 3.45 15.94 -13.11
CA GLN A 118 2.68 15.26 -12.07
C GLN A 118 2.81 15.97 -10.71
N GLU A 119 3.98 16.50 -10.41
CA GLU A 119 4.23 17.31 -9.22
C GLU A 119 3.38 18.59 -9.25
N ASP A 120 3.42 19.33 -10.36
CA ASP A 120 2.63 20.55 -10.55
C ASP A 120 1.12 20.27 -10.44
N PHE A 121 0.66 19.12 -10.94
CA PHE A 121 -0.72 18.70 -10.79
C PHE A 121 -1.09 18.44 -9.31
N LEU A 122 -0.22 17.79 -8.56
CA LEU A 122 -0.43 17.53 -7.13
C LEU A 122 -0.42 18.82 -6.31
N ASP A 123 0.48 19.74 -6.63
CA ASP A 123 0.62 21.02 -5.93
C ASP A 123 -0.61 21.93 -6.13
N ALA A 124 -1.37 21.73 -7.20
CA ALA A 124 -2.65 22.42 -7.43
C ALA A 124 -3.80 21.89 -6.54
N ILE A 125 -3.60 20.83 -5.78
CA ILE A 125 -4.60 20.24 -4.90
C ILE A 125 -4.45 20.78 -3.49
N ASP A 126 -5.39 21.62 -3.04
CA ASP A 126 -5.34 22.27 -1.72
C ASP A 126 -5.51 21.28 -0.56
N ASN A 127 -6.40 20.30 -0.70
CA ASN A 127 -6.67 19.34 0.37
C ASN A 127 -5.53 18.30 0.46
N PRO A 128 -4.76 18.27 1.58
CA PRO A 128 -3.60 17.40 1.69
C PRO A 128 -3.94 15.90 1.71
N LEU A 129 -5.09 15.52 2.27
CA LEU A 129 -5.51 14.11 2.31
C LEU A 129 -5.95 13.63 0.91
N PHE A 130 -6.64 14.50 0.17
CA PHE A 130 -7.01 14.20 -1.21
C PHE A 130 -5.78 14.15 -2.11
N ARG A 131 -4.86 15.10 -1.98
CA ARG A 131 -3.58 15.11 -2.70
C ARG A 131 -2.79 13.82 -2.48
N GLU A 132 -2.72 13.34 -1.25
CA GLU A 132 -2.03 12.08 -0.92
C GLU A 132 -2.73 10.85 -1.53
N SER A 133 -4.06 10.85 -1.60
CA SER A 133 -4.83 9.82 -2.29
C SER A 133 -4.55 9.82 -3.80
N VAL A 134 -4.49 10.99 -4.42
CA VAL A 134 -4.13 11.13 -5.84
C VAL A 134 -2.70 10.65 -6.09
N TYR A 135 -1.77 10.96 -5.19
CA TYR A 135 -0.39 10.49 -5.27
C TYR A 135 -0.30 8.95 -5.22
N ASP A 136 -1.15 8.29 -4.42
CA ASP A 136 -1.24 6.82 -4.41
C ASP A 136 -1.62 6.25 -5.79
N PHE A 137 -2.57 6.88 -6.47
CA PHE A 137 -2.96 6.47 -7.82
C PHE A 137 -1.84 6.72 -8.84
N MET A 138 -1.15 7.86 -8.78
CA MET A 138 -0.02 8.17 -9.66
C MET A 138 1.08 7.13 -9.56
N LEU A 139 1.38 6.67 -8.35
CA LEU A 139 2.41 5.68 -8.10
C LEU A 139 1.92 4.23 -8.21
N ASN A 140 0.62 4.02 -8.43
CA ASN A 140 0.00 2.69 -8.29
C ASN A 140 0.45 2.00 -6.98
N ARG A 141 0.40 2.75 -5.86
CA ARG A 141 0.96 2.32 -4.59
C ARG A 141 0.19 1.13 -4.04
N GLN A 142 0.88 0.03 -3.80
CA GLN A 142 0.28 -1.23 -3.34
C GLN A 142 0.38 -1.40 -1.81
N PHE A 143 1.23 -0.62 -1.17
CA PHE A 143 1.52 -0.74 0.25
C PHE A 143 1.98 0.60 0.81
N ARG A 144 1.49 0.98 2.00
CA ARG A 144 1.83 2.22 2.68
C ARG A 144 2.35 1.99 4.08
N TRP A 145 3.29 2.82 4.48
CA TRP A 145 3.72 3.05 5.84
C TRP A 145 3.63 4.54 6.09
N ASP A 146 2.86 4.95 7.09
CA ASP A 146 2.57 6.36 7.33
C ASP A 146 2.78 6.71 8.79
N TYR A 147 3.18 7.96 9.03
CA TYR A 147 3.21 8.55 10.35
C TYR A 147 1.89 9.26 10.62
N TRP A 148 1.22 8.82 11.67
CA TRP A 148 0.04 9.44 12.23
C TRP A 148 0.36 9.88 13.65
N VAL A 149 0.10 11.15 13.99
CA VAL A 149 0.55 11.77 15.23
C VAL A 149 -0.63 12.44 15.92
N ARG A 150 -0.72 12.29 17.24
CA ARG A 150 -1.66 13.06 18.04
C ARG A 150 -1.07 14.43 18.33
N ASN A 151 -1.87 15.49 18.20
CA ASN A 151 -1.47 16.89 18.39
C ASN A 151 -0.23 17.24 17.53
N ALA A 152 -0.32 17.02 16.24
CA ALA A 152 0.73 17.38 15.30
C ALA A 152 1.02 18.88 15.42
N ARG A 153 2.28 19.23 15.59
CA ARG A 153 2.73 20.61 15.65
C ARG A 153 3.54 20.94 14.40
N GLU A 154 3.11 21.95 13.67
CA GLU A 154 3.93 22.52 12.61
C GLU A 154 5.16 23.21 13.19
N MET A 155 6.33 22.81 12.74
CA MET A 155 7.58 23.45 13.14
C MET A 155 7.94 24.54 12.13
N LYS A 156 8.41 25.69 12.65
CA LYS A 156 8.97 26.74 11.80
C LYS A 156 10.24 26.21 11.11
N LYS A 157 10.51 26.70 9.89
CA LYS A 157 11.67 26.27 9.08
C LYS A 157 12.98 26.29 9.87
N LYS A 158 13.28 27.38 10.59
CA LYS A 158 14.51 27.51 11.40
C LYS A 158 14.59 26.47 12.52
N GLU A 159 13.49 26.20 13.21
CA GLU A 159 13.44 25.19 14.27
C GLU A 159 13.70 23.78 13.71
N ARG A 160 13.08 23.46 12.57
CA ARG A 160 13.31 22.19 11.88
C ARG A 160 14.76 22.03 11.43
N GLU A 161 15.36 23.08 10.86
CA GLU A 161 16.76 23.08 10.43
C GLU A 161 17.71 22.86 11.62
N SER A 162 17.47 23.53 12.76
CA SER A 162 18.26 23.32 13.98
C SER A 162 18.19 21.87 14.46
N ILE A 163 16.99 21.30 14.54
CA ILE A 163 16.80 19.90 14.96
C ILE A 163 17.49 18.93 14.00
N LEU A 164 17.42 19.19 12.70
CA LEU A 164 18.09 18.34 11.70
C LEU A 164 19.62 18.41 11.81
N GLN A 165 20.19 19.56 12.13
CA GLN A 165 21.65 19.72 12.35
C GLN A 165 22.15 19.02 13.61
N GLU A 166 21.28 18.86 14.61
CA GLU A 166 21.61 18.15 15.85
C GLU A 166 21.52 16.62 15.72
N GLN A 167 20.93 16.10 14.61
CA GLN A 167 20.81 14.67 14.40
C GLN A 167 22.18 14.03 14.15
N ARG A 168 22.42 12.90 14.81
CA ARG A 168 23.58 12.05 14.57
C ARG A 168 23.20 10.89 13.68
N TYR A 169 23.91 10.71 12.59
CA TYR A 169 23.66 9.63 11.64
C TYR A 169 24.78 8.59 11.76
N LEU A 170 24.41 7.33 11.81
CA LEU A 170 25.32 6.19 11.71
C LEU A 170 25.06 5.50 10.36
N LEU A 171 26.11 5.38 9.55
CA LEU A 171 26.07 4.53 8.37
C LEU A 171 26.18 3.08 8.83
N ALA A 172 25.07 2.34 8.81
CA ALA A 172 25.08 0.88 8.99
C ALA A 172 25.35 0.26 7.61
N ALA A 173 26.59 -0.14 7.36
CA ALA A 173 26.90 -0.98 6.21
C ALA A 173 26.47 -2.43 6.51
N HIS A 174 25.75 -3.03 5.58
CA HIS A 174 25.44 -4.47 5.57
C HIS A 174 26.41 -5.19 4.63
#